data_c09a486354b75858fb113bf8d97f561f
#
_entry.id   c09a486354b75858fb113bf8d97f561f
#
_cell.length_a   1.000
_cell.length_b   1.000
_cell.length_c   1.000
_cell.angle_alpha   90.00
_cell.angle_beta   90.00
_cell.angle_gamma   90.00
#
_symmetry.space_group_name_H-M   'P 1'
#
loop_
_entity.id
_entity.type
_entity.pdbx_description
1 polymer ?
#
loop_
_entity_poly.entity_id
_entity_poly.type
_entity_poly.pdbx_seq_one_letter_code
_entity_poly.pdbx_strand_id
1 'polypeptide(L)'
;MRFARTVLLVSLLALVVVPAAFAIRFTDDSYNMPAGTVGQPYSKTFEGAGGCGPALPYQYTLIGGSLPPGLSLSFSGTISGTPSNAGSYSFWVNLSDQNPPSADWCRPSEAQREFTIVVNGGAPAVPLSIVPTALAPSATILDTPYSFQLSAQGGGTQTWSLVSGALPSGLQLSSSGLISGAPTATGDFTFGVQVSDGTRKASQTYTLTVVQRLKIAAVTVPAGEVSRAFKLQLAATGGKAGYKWSLTGGTALPAGLTLDGASGVISGNPTAAGSFPVKVTVTDSLGFTDTVDANLSFAPKLAITTLALRTAKVGRAFSARLAATGGVAPRAWSIVRGALPAGVHFSQRSGLLSGKPRKAGKSTLVVQVTDALGAVSRVKLVLNVKA
;
A
#
# COMPACT_ATOMS: atom_id res chain seq x y z
N MET A 1 -29.63 -25.13 125.75
CA MET A 1 -29.60 -25.28 124.32
C MET A 1 -29.84 -23.92 123.69
N ARG A 2 -28.81 -23.23 123.23
CA ARG A 2 -28.90 -21.91 122.64
C ARG A 2 -28.37 -21.97 121.22
N PHE A 3 -29.28 -21.64 120.23
CA PHE A 3 -28.96 -21.60 118.89
C PHE A 3 -28.29 -20.22 118.57
N ALA A 4 -27.08 -20.24 118.04
CA ALA A 4 -26.37 -19.11 117.47
C ALA A 4 -26.78 -18.94 116.00
N ARG A 5 -27.35 -17.81 115.61
CA ARG A 5 -27.66 -17.39 114.22
C ARG A 5 -26.42 -16.69 113.65
N THR A 6 -25.76 -17.33 112.71
CA THR A 6 -24.69 -16.68 111.89
C THR A 6 -25.32 -15.99 110.73
N VAL A 7 -25.17 -14.64 110.67
CA VAL A 7 -25.62 -13.80 109.54
C VAL A 7 -24.47 -13.77 108.54
N LEU A 8 -24.68 -14.35 107.36
CA LEU A 8 -23.73 -14.33 106.23
C LEU A 8 -23.96 -13.06 105.41
N LEU A 9 -23.04 -12.08 105.46
CA LEU A 9 -23.04 -10.90 104.60
C LEU A 9 -22.51 -11.34 103.22
N VAL A 10 -23.40 -11.42 102.23
CA VAL A 10 -23.03 -11.57 100.83
C VAL A 10 -22.76 -10.18 100.27
N SER A 11 -21.51 -9.85 100.05
CA SER A 11 -21.08 -8.66 99.29
C SER A 11 -21.33 -8.91 97.82
N LEU A 12 -22.34 -8.25 97.24
CA LEU A 12 -22.62 -8.29 95.79
C LEU A 12 -21.60 -7.41 95.06
N LEU A 13 -20.60 -8.03 94.48
CA LEU A 13 -19.67 -7.35 93.58
C LEU A 13 -20.41 -7.11 92.26
N ALA A 14 -20.90 -5.89 92.04
CA ALA A 14 -21.51 -5.50 90.80
C ALA A 14 -20.40 -5.48 89.71
N LEU A 15 -20.38 -6.52 88.89
CA LEU A 15 -19.59 -6.54 87.70
C LEU A 15 -20.19 -5.53 86.71
N VAL A 16 -19.60 -4.33 86.60
CA VAL A 16 -19.99 -3.34 85.59
C VAL A 16 -19.57 -3.87 84.28
N VAL A 17 -20.46 -4.58 83.61
CA VAL A 17 -20.28 -4.93 82.22
C VAL A 17 -20.40 -3.63 81.37
N VAL A 18 -19.28 -3.03 81.02
CA VAL A 18 -19.24 -1.94 80.06
C VAL A 18 -19.76 -2.49 78.74
N PRO A 19 -20.85 -2.00 78.20
CA PRO A 19 -21.33 -2.54 76.90
C PRO A 19 -20.28 -2.33 75.83
N ALA A 20 -20.03 -3.34 75.07
CA ALA A 20 -19.05 -3.34 73.98
C ALA A 20 -19.21 -2.24 72.88
N ALA A 21 -20.31 -1.48 73.01
CA ALA A 21 -20.65 -0.32 72.18
C ALA A 21 -19.76 0.91 72.40
N PHE A 22 -19.00 0.98 73.48
CA PHE A 22 -18.14 2.13 73.81
C PHE A 22 -16.64 1.92 73.48
N ALA A 23 -16.23 0.72 73.16
CA ALA A 23 -14.85 0.47 72.74
C ALA A 23 -14.64 1.02 71.33
N ILE A 24 -13.64 1.89 71.16
CA ILE A 24 -13.27 2.37 69.80
C ILE A 24 -12.73 1.21 68.98
N ARG A 25 -13.14 1.15 67.75
CA ARG A 25 -12.71 0.07 66.82
C ARG A 25 -12.80 0.55 65.38
N PHE A 26 -11.97 -0.09 64.50
CA PHE A 26 -12.16 -0.05 63.06
C PHE A 26 -13.40 -0.86 62.68
N THR A 27 -14.25 -0.32 61.83
CA THR A 27 -15.42 -1.03 61.27
C THR A 27 -15.12 -1.76 60.00
N ASP A 28 -13.93 -1.52 59.43
CA ASP A 28 -13.46 -2.30 58.28
C ASP A 28 -13.30 -3.76 58.69
N ASP A 29 -14.03 -4.66 58.01
CA ASP A 29 -14.05 -6.10 58.37
C ASP A 29 -12.83 -6.86 57.84
N SER A 30 -12.05 -6.27 56.96
CA SER A 30 -10.90 -6.91 56.32
C SER A 30 -9.57 -6.27 56.75
N TYR A 31 -8.59 -7.12 57.09
CA TYR A 31 -7.18 -6.72 57.27
C TYR A 31 -6.51 -6.40 55.94
N ASN A 32 -7.03 -6.98 54.84
CA ASN A 32 -6.55 -6.75 53.48
C ASN A 32 -7.31 -5.59 52.87
N MET A 33 -6.60 -4.53 52.59
CA MET A 33 -7.11 -3.38 51.86
C MET A 33 -7.33 -3.71 50.37
N PRO A 34 -8.19 -2.96 49.67
CA PRO A 34 -8.31 -3.10 48.22
C PRO A 34 -6.93 -3.04 47.55
N ALA A 35 -6.69 -3.89 46.54
CA ALA A 35 -5.42 -3.89 45.84
C ALA A 35 -5.24 -2.61 45.02
N GLY A 36 -4.03 -2.06 45.03
CA GLY A 36 -3.60 -0.97 44.17
C GLY A 36 -2.94 -1.50 42.88
N THR A 37 -2.70 -0.61 41.91
CA THR A 37 -1.93 -0.89 40.72
C THR A 37 -0.90 0.21 40.51
N VAL A 38 0.33 -0.14 40.21
CA VAL A 38 1.41 0.83 39.91
C VAL A 38 0.95 1.83 38.86
N GLY A 39 1.15 3.13 39.12
CA GLY A 39 0.80 4.22 38.22
C GLY A 39 -0.69 4.56 38.13
N GLN A 40 -1.57 3.89 38.90
CA GLN A 40 -3.00 4.21 38.95
C GLN A 40 -3.36 4.92 40.29
N PRO A 41 -4.27 5.91 40.24
CA PRO A 41 -4.76 6.55 41.46
C PRO A 41 -5.37 5.52 42.42
N TYR A 42 -5.02 5.65 43.71
CA TYR A 42 -5.57 4.83 44.81
C TYR A 42 -6.23 5.71 45.83
N SER A 43 -7.39 5.31 46.37
CA SER A 43 -8.06 5.98 47.46
C SER A 43 -8.87 4.97 48.26
N LYS A 44 -8.66 4.97 49.60
CA LYS A 44 -9.46 4.20 50.57
C LYS A 44 -9.51 4.96 51.87
N THR A 45 -10.71 5.18 52.42
CA THR A 45 -10.90 5.79 53.71
C THR A 45 -11.23 4.73 54.75
N PHE A 46 -10.61 4.80 55.92
CA PHE A 46 -10.95 4.00 57.06
C PHE A 46 -12.24 4.50 57.72
N GLU A 47 -12.96 3.58 58.29
CA GLU A 47 -14.15 3.87 59.13
C GLU A 47 -13.93 3.42 60.57
N GLY A 48 -14.27 4.25 61.52
CA GLY A 48 -14.18 3.95 62.94
C GLY A 48 -15.55 4.01 63.60
N ALA A 49 -15.72 3.29 64.70
CA ALA A 49 -16.91 3.33 65.53
C ALA A 49 -16.56 3.18 67.00
N GLY A 50 -17.44 3.63 67.87
CA GLY A 50 -17.29 3.57 69.33
C GLY A 50 -16.57 4.81 69.89
N GLY A 51 -15.95 4.66 71.04
CA GLY A 51 -15.33 5.78 71.76
C GLY A 51 -16.36 6.68 72.49
N CYS A 52 -16.00 7.95 72.77
CA CYS A 52 -16.79 8.93 73.45
C CYS A 52 -17.88 9.60 72.58
N GLY A 53 -18.13 9.09 71.40
CA GLY A 53 -19.18 9.58 70.48
C GLY A 53 -18.70 10.53 69.40
N PRO A 54 -19.57 10.92 68.48
CA PRO A 54 -19.18 11.53 67.20
C PRO A 54 -19.01 13.06 67.29
N ALA A 55 -18.80 13.67 68.47
CA ALA A 55 -18.70 15.12 68.57
C ALA A 55 -17.45 15.69 67.83
N LEU A 56 -16.35 14.94 67.79
CA LEU A 56 -15.18 15.29 67.03
C LEU A 56 -14.80 14.10 66.09
N PRO A 57 -14.22 14.37 64.93
CA PRO A 57 -13.81 13.33 63.99
C PRO A 57 -12.68 12.47 64.59
N TYR A 58 -12.71 11.18 64.30
CA TYR A 58 -11.61 10.30 64.60
C TYR A 58 -10.32 10.75 63.91
N GLN A 59 -9.17 10.53 64.57
CA GLN A 59 -7.84 10.71 63.97
C GLN A 59 -7.18 9.38 63.68
N TYR A 60 -6.54 9.34 62.56
CA TYR A 60 -5.80 8.15 62.07
C TYR A 60 -4.33 8.50 61.88
N THR A 61 -3.44 7.74 62.51
CA THR A 61 -2.01 7.95 62.41
C THR A 61 -1.28 6.64 62.09
N LEU A 62 -0.26 6.73 61.27
CA LEU A 62 0.62 5.60 61.00
C LEU A 62 1.59 5.40 62.20
N ILE A 63 1.58 4.24 62.81
CA ILE A 63 2.38 3.95 64.03
C ILE A 63 3.44 2.85 63.78
N GLY A 64 3.42 2.16 62.64
CA GLY A 64 4.39 1.14 62.30
C GLY A 64 4.27 0.68 60.84
N GLY A 65 5.32 0.06 60.33
CA GLY A 65 5.37 -0.36 58.94
C GLY A 65 5.53 0.83 57.96
N SER A 66 5.19 0.60 56.69
CA SER A 66 5.21 1.66 55.67
C SER A 66 4.11 1.46 54.63
N LEU A 67 3.52 2.57 54.21
CA LEU A 67 2.63 2.58 53.05
C LEU A 67 3.40 2.33 51.76
N PRO A 68 2.73 1.83 50.71
CA PRO A 68 3.30 1.80 49.39
C PRO A 68 3.90 3.16 49.00
N PRO A 69 5.11 3.21 48.40
CA PRO A 69 5.68 4.46 47.91
C PRO A 69 4.72 5.19 46.97
N GLY A 70 4.47 6.50 47.22
CA GLY A 70 3.52 7.31 46.47
C GLY A 70 2.12 7.40 47.10
N LEU A 71 1.87 6.66 48.22
CA LEU A 71 0.65 6.81 49.03
C LEU A 71 0.92 7.54 50.35
N SER A 72 -0.08 8.27 50.84
CA SER A 72 -0.06 8.94 52.15
C SER A 72 -1.35 8.71 52.87
N LEU A 73 -1.29 8.69 54.22
CA LEU A 73 -2.46 8.66 55.12
C LEU A 73 -2.75 10.06 55.62
N SER A 74 -3.98 10.53 55.44
CA SER A 74 -4.48 11.78 56.05
C SER A 74 -4.91 11.54 57.48
N PHE A 75 -4.95 12.59 58.30
CA PHE A 75 -5.50 12.53 59.66
C PHE A 75 -6.98 12.12 59.68
N SER A 76 -7.73 12.37 58.59
CA SER A 76 -9.14 11.94 58.47
C SER A 76 -9.28 10.46 58.08
N GLY A 77 -8.18 9.72 57.96
CA GLY A 77 -8.20 8.28 57.70
C GLY A 77 -8.23 7.88 56.23
N THR A 78 -7.96 8.81 55.30
CA THR A 78 -7.91 8.46 53.87
C THR A 78 -6.48 8.17 53.45
N ILE A 79 -6.24 6.96 52.92
CA ILE A 79 -5.03 6.61 52.20
C ILE A 79 -5.26 7.00 50.75
N SER A 80 -4.41 7.86 50.18
CA SER A 80 -4.53 8.30 48.78
C SER A 80 -3.19 8.59 48.17
N GLY A 81 -3.16 8.60 46.81
CA GLY A 81 -1.98 8.86 45.99
C GLY A 81 -1.89 7.91 44.81
N THR A 82 -0.69 7.81 44.25
CA THR A 82 -0.39 6.89 43.09
C THR A 82 0.81 6.03 43.45
N PRO A 83 0.62 4.71 43.67
CA PRO A 83 1.71 3.86 44.08
C PRO A 83 2.72 3.71 42.93
N SER A 84 4.02 3.81 43.24
CA SER A 84 5.10 3.74 42.27
C SER A 84 5.75 2.37 42.17
N ASN A 85 5.58 1.49 43.16
CA ASN A 85 6.24 0.20 43.25
C ASN A 85 5.23 -0.90 43.55
N ALA A 86 5.37 -2.03 42.84
CA ALA A 86 4.62 -3.25 43.15
C ALA A 86 5.17 -3.92 44.41
N GLY A 87 4.32 -4.60 45.16
CA GLY A 87 4.69 -5.32 46.37
C GLY A 87 3.53 -5.48 47.35
N SER A 88 3.81 -6.13 48.48
CA SER A 88 2.89 -6.23 49.61
C SER A 88 3.44 -5.36 50.75
N TYR A 89 2.63 -4.46 51.22
CA TYR A 89 3.01 -3.45 52.21
C TYR A 89 2.11 -3.59 53.42
N SER A 90 2.68 -3.96 54.57
CA SER A 90 1.99 -4.05 55.85
C SER A 90 2.33 -2.81 56.73
N PHE A 91 1.33 -2.25 57.35
CA PHE A 91 1.45 -1.05 58.19
C PHE A 91 0.41 -1.06 59.30
N TRP A 92 0.75 -0.39 60.39
CA TRP A 92 -0.11 -0.26 61.57
C TRP A 92 -0.72 1.13 61.59
N VAL A 93 -2.05 1.21 61.81
CA VAL A 93 -2.78 2.46 61.98
C VAL A 93 -3.31 2.51 63.40
N ASN A 94 -3.11 3.65 64.05
CA ASN A 94 -3.78 4.01 65.30
C ASN A 94 -4.99 4.86 64.98
N LEU A 95 -6.14 4.43 65.46
CA LEU A 95 -7.40 5.17 65.46
C LEU A 95 -7.60 5.76 66.88
N SER A 96 -7.69 7.08 67.02
CA SER A 96 -7.86 7.77 68.27
C SER A 96 -9.12 8.62 68.29
N ASP A 97 -9.77 8.62 69.42
CA ASP A 97 -10.89 9.47 69.73
C ASP A 97 -10.39 10.82 70.29
N GLN A 98 -10.79 11.91 69.67
CA GLN A 98 -10.35 13.27 69.98
C GLN A 98 -11.27 13.99 70.96
N ASN A 99 -12.30 13.33 71.47
CA ASN A 99 -13.20 13.95 72.44
C ASN A 99 -12.51 14.21 73.79
N PRO A 100 -12.59 15.45 74.37
CA PRO A 100 -12.06 15.71 75.69
C PRO A 100 -12.86 14.91 76.74
N PRO A 101 -12.23 14.50 77.84
CA PRO A 101 -12.90 13.81 78.92
C PRO A 101 -13.92 14.74 79.57
N SER A 102 -15.14 14.75 79.05
CA SER A 102 -16.19 15.65 79.53
C SER A 102 -17.17 15.00 80.48
N ALA A 103 -17.02 13.72 80.77
CA ALA A 103 -17.81 12.97 81.73
C ALA A 103 -16.98 11.86 82.35
N ASP A 104 -17.23 11.56 83.65
CA ASP A 104 -16.51 10.51 84.41
C ASP A 104 -16.63 9.11 83.79
N TRP A 105 -17.53 8.91 82.85
CA TRP A 105 -17.78 7.63 82.17
C TRP A 105 -17.11 7.45 80.82
N CYS A 106 -16.55 8.50 80.21
CA CYS A 106 -15.89 8.40 78.89
C CYS A 106 -14.45 8.95 78.93
N ARG A 107 -13.52 8.11 78.58
CA ARG A 107 -12.11 8.47 78.46
C ARG A 107 -11.71 8.33 77.01
N PRO A 108 -10.85 9.21 76.42
CA PRO A 108 -10.27 9.00 75.13
C PRO A 108 -9.67 7.61 75.02
N SER A 109 -9.97 6.91 73.92
CA SER A 109 -9.53 5.57 73.69
C SER A 109 -8.88 5.46 72.31
N GLU A 110 -8.05 4.45 72.18
CA GLU A 110 -7.30 4.15 70.95
C GLU A 110 -7.54 2.71 70.52
N ALA A 111 -7.53 2.48 69.23
CA ALA A 111 -7.49 1.15 68.63
C ALA A 111 -6.39 1.08 67.58
N GLN A 112 -5.59 0.02 67.67
CA GLN A 112 -4.48 -0.20 66.73
C GLN A 112 -4.77 -1.43 65.92
N ARG A 113 -4.49 -1.32 64.62
CA ARG A 113 -4.69 -2.47 63.70
C ARG A 113 -3.67 -2.46 62.59
N GLU A 114 -3.24 -3.66 62.24
CA GLU A 114 -2.39 -3.90 61.08
C GLU A 114 -3.27 -4.04 59.84
N PHE A 115 -2.84 -3.41 58.73
CA PHE A 115 -3.43 -3.51 57.41
C PHE A 115 -2.39 -3.85 56.38
N THR A 116 -2.81 -4.49 55.29
CA THR A 116 -1.95 -4.80 54.17
C THR A 116 -2.56 -4.29 52.87
N ILE A 117 -1.76 -3.59 52.06
CA ILE A 117 -2.08 -3.21 50.69
C ILE A 117 -1.17 -4.02 49.75
N VAL A 118 -1.77 -4.77 48.85
CA VAL A 118 -1.06 -5.40 47.73
C VAL A 118 -1.12 -4.44 46.53
N VAL A 119 0.05 -4.03 46.03
CA VAL A 119 0.15 -3.22 44.83
C VAL A 119 0.60 -4.16 43.68
N ASN A 120 -0.29 -4.37 42.73
CA ASN A 120 0.01 -5.15 41.54
C ASN A 120 0.90 -4.34 40.58
N GLY A 121 1.75 -5.04 39.82
CA GLY A 121 2.48 -4.42 38.73
C GLY A 121 1.51 -3.80 37.72
N GLY A 122 1.79 -2.61 37.23
CA GLY A 122 1.07 -2.07 36.08
C GLY A 122 1.28 -2.96 34.87
N ALA A 123 0.34 -2.94 33.92
CA ALA A 123 0.58 -3.60 32.62
C ALA A 123 1.92 -3.12 32.03
N PRO A 124 2.77 -4.00 31.46
CA PRO A 124 3.99 -3.57 30.82
C PRO A 124 3.71 -2.43 29.86
N ALA A 125 4.41 -1.34 29.97
CA ALA A 125 4.24 -0.22 29.07
C ALA A 125 4.55 -0.71 27.64
N VAL A 126 3.58 -0.60 26.72
CA VAL A 126 3.81 -0.93 25.31
C VAL A 126 4.98 -0.08 24.81
N PRO A 127 6.05 -0.70 24.27
CA PRO A 127 7.17 0.06 23.75
C PRO A 127 6.71 1.03 22.67
N LEU A 128 7.27 2.26 22.66
CA LEU A 128 7.03 3.19 21.56
C LEU A 128 7.69 2.62 20.30
N SER A 129 6.92 2.39 19.26
CA SER A 129 7.40 1.83 18.00
C SER A 129 6.63 2.41 16.81
N ILE A 130 7.33 2.63 15.70
CA ILE A 130 6.74 3.19 14.49
C ILE A 130 6.11 2.07 13.65
N VAL A 131 4.91 2.31 13.14
CA VAL A 131 4.17 1.43 12.22
C VAL A 131 3.60 2.28 11.08
N PRO A 132 3.61 1.78 9.85
CA PRO A 132 4.28 0.56 9.37
C PRO A 132 5.81 0.73 9.26
N THR A 133 6.54 -0.37 9.15
CA THR A 133 8.00 -0.38 9.00
C THR A 133 8.47 -0.06 7.58
N ALA A 134 7.56 0.03 6.62
CA ALA A 134 7.81 0.41 5.23
C ALA A 134 6.70 1.32 4.71
N LEU A 135 7.03 2.18 3.75
CA LEU A 135 6.04 3.00 3.05
C LEU A 135 5.19 2.12 2.12
N ALA A 136 3.90 2.44 2.02
CA ALA A 136 3.00 1.83 1.05
C ALA A 136 2.05 2.90 0.47
N PRO A 137 2.31 3.41 -0.75
CA PRO A 137 3.34 2.99 -1.71
C PRO A 137 4.75 3.47 -1.36
N SER A 138 5.76 2.64 -1.66
CA SER A 138 7.18 2.98 -1.52
C SER A 138 7.76 3.71 -2.74
N ALA A 139 6.93 3.99 -3.74
CA ALA A 139 7.28 4.74 -4.93
C ALA A 139 6.14 5.68 -5.34
N THR A 140 6.51 6.79 -5.97
CA THR A 140 5.56 7.78 -6.50
C THR A 140 6.05 8.38 -7.81
N ILE A 141 5.19 9.14 -8.47
CA ILE A 141 5.47 9.80 -9.75
C ILE A 141 5.79 11.27 -9.48
N LEU A 142 6.78 11.79 -10.18
CA LEU A 142 7.14 13.21 -10.19
C LEU A 142 5.90 14.09 -10.42
N ASP A 143 5.82 15.22 -9.73
CA ASP A 143 4.74 16.22 -9.79
C ASP A 143 3.33 15.66 -9.48
N THR A 144 3.25 14.47 -8.88
CA THR A 144 1.97 13.87 -8.47
C THR A 144 1.81 13.98 -6.97
N PRO A 145 0.64 14.38 -6.45
CA PRO A 145 0.39 14.44 -5.02
C PRO A 145 0.64 13.09 -4.35
N TYR A 146 1.44 13.12 -3.29
CA TYR A 146 1.75 11.99 -2.43
C TYR A 146 1.27 12.28 -1.02
N SER A 147 0.70 11.30 -0.35
CA SER A 147 0.24 11.39 1.03
C SER A 147 0.43 10.06 1.74
N PHE A 148 1.11 10.06 2.88
CA PHE A 148 1.32 8.88 3.71
C PHE A 148 1.31 9.25 5.18
N GLN A 149 0.41 8.64 5.97
CA GLN A 149 0.32 8.85 7.41
C GLN A 149 1.16 7.81 8.14
N LEU A 150 2.16 8.29 8.87
CA LEU A 150 2.89 7.50 9.87
C LEU A 150 2.06 7.36 11.13
N SER A 151 2.19 6.23 11.82
CA SER A 151 1.60 5.99 13.14
C SER A 151 2.60 5.31 14.06
N ALA A 152 2.37 5.37 15.36
CA ALA A 152 3.19 4.67 16.33
C ALA A 152 2.31 3.99 17.38
N GLN A 153 2.81 2.87 17.91
CA GLN A 153 2.20 2.15 19.03
C GLN A 153 2.91 2.53 20.32
N GLY A 154 2.16 2.57 21.42
CA GLY A 154 2.65 2.99 22.74
C GLY A 154 2.78 4.50 22.86
N GLY A 155 3.03 4.96 24.08
CA GLY A 155 3.22 6.39 24.39
C GLY A 155 1.94 7.23 24.47
N GLY A 156 2.15 8.49 24.87
CA GLY A 156 1.11 9.52 24.97
C GLY A 156 0.99 10.36 23.69
N THR A 157 0.93 11.70 23.84
CA THR A 157 0.94 12.62 22.68
C THR A 157 2.22 12.48 21.90
N GLN A 158 2.09 12.18 20.61
CA GLN A 158 3.20 11.88 19.73
C GLN A 158 3.59 13.07 18.87
N THR A 159 4.89 13.32 18.73
CA THR A 159 5.45 14.36 17.86
C THR A 159 6.47 13.74 16.93
N TRP A 160 6.37 14.06 15.64
CA TRP A 160 7.21 13.50 14.57
C TRP A 160 8.21 14.51 14.05
N SER A 161 9.41 14.02 13.70
CA SER A 161 10.48 14.83 13.11
C SER A 161 11.38 13.98 12.20
N LEU A 162 12.08 14.65 11.26
CA LEU A 162 13.18 14.05 10.51
C LEU A 162 14.45 14.07 11.36
N VAL A 163 15.19 12.95 11.36
CA VAL A 163 16.44 12.80 12.12
C VAL A 163 17.64 12.46 11.25
N SER A 164 17.42 12.01 10.03
CA SER A 164 18.50 11.76 9.06
C SER A 164 17.98 11.82 7.62
N GLY A 165 18.88 12.08 6.66
CA GLY A 165 18.52 12.19 5.25
C GLY A 165 17.61 13.38 4.97
N ALA A 166 16.94 13.34 3.81
CA ALA A 166 15.98 14.36 3.40
C ALA A 166 14.81 13.71 2.63
N LEU A 167 13.62 14.25 2.82
CA LEU A 167 12.49 13.95 1.94
C LEU A 167 12.77 14.44 0.51
N PRO A 168 12.15 13.82 -0.51
CA PRO A 168 12.12 14.41 -1.84
C PRO A 168 11.69 15.87 -1.78
N SER A 169 12.35 16.74 -2.54
CA SER A 169 11.94 18.15 -2.67
C SER A 169 10.45 18.21 -3.03
N GLY A 170 9.71 19.10 -2.37
CA GLY A 170 8.25 19.22 -2.54
C GLY A 170 7.41 18.36 -1.57
N LEU A 171 8.04 17.45 -0.79
CA LEU A 171 7.38 16.75 0.31
C LEU A 171 7.76 17.34 1.66
N GLN A 172 6.83 17.26 2.62
CA GLN A 172 7.03 17.71 4.00
C GLN A 172 6.50 16.64 4.98
N LEU A 173 7.14 16.56 6.14
CA LEU A 173 6.68 15.79 7.30
C LEU A 173 6.04 16.75 8.30
N SER A 174 4.76 16.54 8.63
CA SER A 174 4.11 17.29 9.70
C SER A 174 4.49 16.76 11.08
N SER A 175 4.29 17.55 12.12
CA SER A 175 4.44 17.11 13.51
C SER A 175 3.45 16.02 13.93
N SER A 176 2.36 15.81 13.17
CA SER A 176 1.40 14.71 13.36
C SER A 176 1.78 13.42 12.60
N GLY A 177 2.93 13.39 11.89
CA GLY A 177 3.40 12.22 11.16
C GLY A 177 2.86 12.08 9.74
N LEU A 178 2.24 13.10 9.17
CA LEU A 178 1.81 13.09 7.78
C LEU A 178 2.96 13.50 6.87
N ILE A 179 3.35 12.64 5.94
CA ILE A 179 4.22 12.96 4.81
C ILE A 179 3.31 13.35 3.64
N SER A 180 3.43 14.58 3.12
CA SER A 180 2.55 15.05 2.04
C SER A 180 3.22 16.10 1.16
N GLY A 181 2.68 16.27 -0.06
CA GLY A 181 3.13 17.23 -1.07
C GLY A 181 3.17 16.61 -2.46
N ALA A 182 3.90 17.24 -3.39
CA ALA A 182 4.20 16.69 -4.71
C ALA A 182 5.72 16.74 -4.93
N PRO A 183 6.39 15.61 -5.16
CA PRO A 183 7.84 15.59 -5.31
C PRO A 183 8.25 16.26 -6.63
N THR A 184 9.28 17.12 -6.59
CA THR A 184 9.77 17.88 -7.74
C THR A 184 11.11 17.37 -8.28
N ALA A 185 11.65 16.29 -7.73
CA ALA A 185 12.88 15.65 -8.19
C ALA A 185 12.75 14.13 -8.20
N THR A 186 13.32 13.48 -9.22
CA THR A 186 13.38 12.02 -9.32
C THR A 186 14.59 11.46 -8.58
N GLY A 187 14.48 10.22 -8.12
CA GLY A 187 15.57 9.50 -7.43
C GLY A 187 15.07 8.58 -6.34
N ASP A 188 16.00 7.93 -5.66
CA ASP A 188 15.75 7.15 -4.44
C ASP A 188 16.14 8.01 -3.22
N PHE A 189 15.17 8.37 -2.39
CA PHE A 189 15.34 9.22 -1.21
C PHE A 189 15.22 8.38 0.05
N THR A 190 16.32 8.28 0.79
CA THR A 190 16.37 7.59 2.07
C THR A 190 16.39 8.62 3.20
N PHE A 191 15.47 8.49 4.15
CA PHE A 191 15.32 9.41 5.27
C PHE A 191 14.90 8.68 6.54
N GLY A 192 15.37 9.17 7.68
CA GLY A 192 14.99 8.68 9.00
C GLY A 192 13.97 9.59 9.66
N VAL A 193 12.91 9.00 10.18
CA VAL A 193 11.92 9.70 11.01
C VAL A 193 12.02 9.24 12.45
N GLN A 194 11.69 10.13 13.37
CA GLN A 194 11.60 9.86 14.79
C GLN A 194 10.23 10.28 15.31
N VAL A 195 9.64 9.44 16.12
CA VAL A 195 8.49 9.79 16.97
C VAL A 195 8.96 9.94 18.41
N SER A 196 8.43 10.94 19.11
CA SER A 196 8.65 11.16 20.54
C SER A 196 7.32 11.38 21.26
N ASP A 197 7.17 10.80 22.46
CA ASP A 197 6.05 11.06 23.36
C ASP A 197 6.43 12.01 24.52
N GLY A 198 7.57 12.71 24.37
CA GLY A 198 8.13 13.58 25.39
C GLY A 198 9.18 12.89 26.29
N THR A 199 9.03 11.59 26.56
CA THR A 199 9.95 10.80 27.41
C THR A 199 10.69 9.74 26.63
N ARG A 200 10.03 9.12 25.66
CA ARG A 200 10.56 8.01 24.83
C ARG A 200 10.69 8.44 23.39
N LYS A 201 11.55 7.77 22.66
CA LYS A 201 11.78 8.00 21.24
C LYS A 201 11.88 6.67 20.50
N ALA A 202 11.33 6.62 19.29
CA ALA A 202 11.54 5.54 18.35
C ALA A 202 11.87 6.12 16.97
N SER A 203 12.74 5.46 16.23
CA SER A 203 13.16 5.93 14.90
C SER A 203 13.05 4.80 13.87
N GLN A 204 12.72 5.18 12.64
CA GLN A 204 12.58 4.27 11.51
C GLN A 204 13.14 4.94 10.25
N THR A 205 13.88 4.16 9.45
CA THR A 205 14.38 4.62 8.15
C THR A 205 13.47 4.13 7.04
N TYR A 206 13.17 5.03 6.09
CA TYR A 206 12.36 4.75 4.92
C TYR A 206 13.09 5.12 3.65
N THR A 207 12.73 4.45 2.56
CA THR A 207 13.13 4.85 1.20
C THR A 207 11.88 5.09 0.36
N LEU A 208 11.83 6.25 -0.30
CA LEU A 208 10.80 6.62 -1.26
C LEU A 208 11.45 6.82 -2.64
N THR A 209 11.03 6.03 -3.62
CA THR A 209 11.47 6.17 -5.00
C THR A 209 10.54 7.14 -5.76
N VAL A 210 11.09 8.17 -6.37
CA VAL A 210 10.36 9.10 -7.23
C VAL A 210 10.81 8.88 -8.68
N VAL A 211 9.87 8.58 -9.58
CA VAL A 211 10.14 8.34 -10.99
C VAL A 211 9.36 9.31 -11.88
N GLN A 212 9.84 9.53 -13.10
CA GLN A 212 9.03 10.16 -14.14
C GLN A 212 7.84 9.26 -14.47
N ARG A 213 6.73 9.86 -14.94
CA ARG A 213 5.57 9.08 -15.40
C ARG A 213 6.00 8.14 -16.52
N LEU A 214 5.67 6.86 -16.37
CA LEU A 214 5.85 5.87 -17.42
C LEU A 214 4.97 6.24 -18.63
N LYS A 215 5.54 6.24 -19.83
CA LYS A 215 4.82 6.58 -21.05
C LYS A 215 5.32 5.76 -22.23
N ILE A 216 4.41 5.15 -22.98
CA ILE A 216 4.70 4.53 -24.26
C ILE A 216 4.97 5.65 -25.28
N ALA A 217 6.07 5.54 -26.02
CA ALA A 217 6.37 6.45 -27.12
C ALA A 217 5.33 6.29 -28.25
N ALA A 218 5.19 7.31 -29.07
CA ALA A 218 4.26 7.26 -30.21
C ALA A 218 4.55 6.03 -31.10
N VAL A 219 3.53 5.20 -31.31
CA VAL A 219 3.64 3.95 -32.08
C VAL A 219 3.42 4.25 -33.57
N THR A 220 4.49 4.11 -34.36
CA THR A 220 4.39 4.15 -35.82
C THR A 220 4.37 2.73 -36.35
N VAL A 221 3.21 2.27 -36.79
CA VAL A 221 3.02 0.93 -37.32
C VAL A 221 3.50 0.89 -38.78
N PRO A 222 4.51 0.05 -39.12
CA PRO A 222 4.94 -0.11 -40.51
C PRO A 222 3.88 -0.83 -41.34
N ALA A 223 3.89 -0.58 -42.64
CA ALA A 223 3.04 -1.33 -43.57
C ALA A 223 3.41 -2.82 -43.56
N GLY A 224 2.42 -3.69 -43.59
CA GLY A 224 2.61 -5.15 -43.59
C GLY A 224 1.83 -5.84 -44.71
N GLU A 225 2.26 -7.06 -45.01
CA GLU A 225 1.62 -7.92 -46.00
C GLU A 225 1.56 -9.37 -45.47
N VAL A 226 0.52 -10.08 -45.81
CA VAL A 226 0.36 -11.50 -45.48
C VAL A 226 1.56 -12.32 -45.95
N SER A 227 2.02 -13.26 -45.09
CA SER A 227 3.16 -14.16 -45.31
C SER A 227 4.51 -13.48 -45.44
N ARG A 228 4.65 -12.22 -45.05
CA ARG A 228 5.93 -11.50 -45.01
C ARG A 228 6.36 -11.21 -43.60
N ALA A 229 7.67 -11.21 -43.36
CA ALA A 229 8.21 -10.87 -42.07
C ALA A 229 7.81 -9.44 -41.67
N PHE A 230 7.16 -9.31 -40.52
CA PHE A 230 6.77 -8.06 -39.89
C PHE A 230 7.57 -7.88 -38.62
N LYS A 231 7.93 -6.64 -38.31
CA LYS A 231 8.56 -6.26 -37.04
C LYS A 231 8.12 -4.84 -36.66
N LEU A 232 7.65 -4.71 -35.45
CA LEU A 232 7.33 -3.43 -34.79
C LEU A 232 8.02 -3.40 -33.44
N GLN A 233 8.86 -2.40 -33.19
CA GLN A 233 9.49 -2.15 -31.88
C GLN A 233 8.64 -1.14 -31.12
N LEU A 234 8.14 -1.52 -29.96
CA LEU A 234 7.55 -0.63 -28.97
C LEU A 234 8.65 -0.03 -28.10
N ALA A 235 8.47 1.21 -27.66
CA ALA A 235 9.40 1.89 -26.79
C ALA A 235 8.61 2.62 -25.69
N ALA A 236 9.20 2.73 -24.50
CA ALA A 236 8.66 3.50 -23.38
C ALA A 236 9.73 4.37 -22.75
N THR A 237 9.31 5.42 -22.08
CA THR A 237 10.13 6.36 -21.32
C THR A 237 9.55 6.57 -19.93
N GLY A 238 10.34 7.03 -18.97
CA GLY A 238 9.90 7.20 -17.60
C GLY A 238 9.76 5.88 -16.84
N GLY A 239 9.15 5.90 -15.66
CA GLY A 239 9.11 4.75 -14.77
C GLY A 239 10.50 4.30 -14.31
N LYS A 240 10.60 3.08 -13.79
CA LYS A 240 11.86 2.41 -13.44
C LYS A 240 12.13 1.28 -14.40
N ALA A 241 13.36 1.16 -14.90
CA ALA A 241 13.77 0.13 -15.85
C ALA A 241 13.33 -1.29 -15.42
N GLY A 242 13.20 -2.19 -16.42
CA GLY A 242 12.62 -3.53 -16.23
C GLY A 242 11.20 -3.62 -16.78
N TYR A 243 10.99 -2.97 -17.94
CA TYR A 243 9.69 -2.94 -18.61
C TYR A 243 9.23 -4.34 -19.02
N LYS A 244 7.94 -4.57 -18.78
CA LYS A 244 7.22 -5.77 -19.26
C LYS A 244 6.06 -5.33 -20.14
N TRP A 245 5.98 -5.94 -21.33
CA TRP A 245 4.96 -5.64 -22.32
C TRP A 245 3.92 -6.75 -22.36
N SER A 246 2.66 -6.38 -22.49
CA SER A 246 1.53 -7.32 -22.58
C SER A 246 0.42 -6.78 -23.45
N LEU A 247 -0.42 -7.68 -23.96
CA LEU A 247 -1.69 -7.31 -24.58
C LEU A 247 -2.76 -7.25 -23.49
N THR A 248 -3.64 -6.27 -23.58
CA THR A 248 -4.71 -6.05 -22.61
C THR A 248 -6.06 -5.79 -23.29
N GLY A 249 -7.13 -5.68 -22.53
CA GLY A 249 -8.46 -5.38 -23.07
C GLY A 249 -9.06 -6.51 -23.92
N GLY A 250 -8.62 -7.76 -23.73
CA GLY A 250 -9.13 -8.89 -24.55
C GLY A 250 -8.66 -8.90 -26.00
N THR A 251 -7.67 -8.05 -26.36
CA THR A 251 -7.13 -7.99 -27.71
C THR A 251 -6.10 -9.08 -27.95
N ALA A 252 -6.04 -9.58 -29.17
CA ALA A 252 -5.07 -10.58 -29.60
C ALA A 252 -4.35 -10.12 -30.87
N LEU A 253 -3.08 -10.54 -31.00
CA LEU A 253 -2.35 -10.32 -32.25
C LEU A 253 -2.96 -11.15 -33.38
N PRO A 254 -2.87 -10.65 -34.63
CA PRO A 254 -3.15 -11.47 -35.80
C PRO A 254 -2.36 -12.77 -35.76
N ALA A 255 -2.97 -13.87 -36.24
CA ALA A 255 -2.30 -15.16 -36.30
C ALA A 255 -0.99 -15.05 -37.08
N GLY A 256 0.06 -15.67 -36.55
CA GLY A 256 1.44 -15.61 -37.09
C GLY A 256 2.32 -14.49 -36.54
N LEU A 257 1.78 -13.65 -35.62
CA LEU A 257 2.54 -12.64 -34.87
C LEU A 257 2.64 -13.00 -33.41
N THR A 258 3.73 -12.59 -32.76
CA THR A 258 3.98 -12.72 -31.32
C THR A 258 4.51 -11.40 -30.76
N LEU A 259 4.18 -11.12 -29.50
CA LEU A 259 4.76 -10.04 -28.71
C LEU A 259 5.82 -10.63 -27.77
N ASP A 260 7.04 -10.15 -27.85
CA ASP A 260 8.06 -10.42 -26.84
C ASP A 260 7.82 -9.49 -25.67
N GLY A 261 7.42 -10.05 -24.54
CA GLY A 261 7.05 -9.30 -23.34
C GLY A 261 8.23 -8.60 -22.66
N ALA A 262 9.47 -8.98 -22.93
CA ALA A 262 10.65 -8.34 -22.34
C ALA A 262 11.16 -7.18 -23.21
N SER A 263 11.22 -7.38 -24.53
CA SER A 263 11.77 -6.39 -25.47
C SER A 263 10.72 -5.44 -26.06
N GLY A 264 9.43 -5.77 -25.98
CA GLY A 264 8.35 -5.02 -26.63
C GLY A 264 8.35 -5.15 -28.15
N VAL A 265 8.93 -6.21 -28.70
CA VAL A 265 8.94 -6.48 -30.13
C VAL A 265 7.71 -7.29 -30.52
N ILE A 266 6.91 -6.76 -31.44
CA ILE A 266 5.89 -7.53 -32.15
C ILE A 266 6.48 -7.99 -33.46
N SER A 267 6.58 -9.32 -33.70
CA SER A 267 7.20 -9.89 -34.91
C SER A 267 6.55 -11.19 -35.34
N GLY A 268 6.81 -11.56 -36.60
CA GLY A 268 6.35 -12.80 -37.19
C GLY A 268 5.87 -12.63 -38.63
N ASN A 269 5.13 -13.61 -39.17
CA ASN A 269 4.54 -13.59 -40.48
C ASN A 269 3.02 -13.65 -40.38
N PRO A 270 2.29 -12.53 -40.58
CA PRO A 270 0.83 -12.52 -40.45
C PRO A 270 0.19 -13.44 -41.48
N THR A 271 -0.81 -14.21 -41.10
CA THR A 271 -1.50 -15.16 -41.98
C THR A 271 -2.84 -14.60 -42.51
N ALA A 272 -3.34 -13.51 -41.94
CA ALA A 272 -4.59 -12.90 -42.36
C ALA A 272 -4.40 -11.42 -42.74
N ALA A 273 -5.08 -11.01 -43.83
CA ALA A 273 -5.16 -9.61 -44.22
C ALA A 273 -6.30 -8.91 -43.49
N GLY A 274 -6.14 -7.60 -43.28
CA GLY A 274 -7.15 -6.78 -42.61
C GLY A 274 -6.54 -5.77 -41.63
N SER A 275 -7.40 -5.23 -40.80
CA SER A 275 -7.07 -4.25 -39.76
C SER A 275 -7.34 -4.89 -38.39
N PHE A 276 -6.33 -4.88 -37.51
CA PHE A 276 -6.35 -5.56 -36.22
C PHE A 276 -6.02 -4.55 -35.12
N PRO A 277 -7.06 -4.02 -34.44
CA PRO A 277 -6.83 -3.15 -33.29
C PRO A 277 -6.26 -3.97 -32.14
N VAL A 278 -5.17 -3.51 -31.54
CA VAL A 278 -4.54 -4.13 -30.38
C VAL A 278 -4.32 -3.07 -29.30
N LYS A 279 -4.49 -3.48 -28.05
CA LYS A 279 -4.20 -2.66 -26.89
C LYS A 279 -2.96 -3.21 -26.19
N VAL A 280 -1.91 -2.40 -26.14
CA VAL A 280 -0.63 -2.79 -25.54
C VAL A 280 -0.42 -2.02 -24.24
N THR A 281 -0.01 -2.73 -23.20
CA THR A 281 0.34 -2.17 -21.91
C THR A 281 1.82 -2.43 -21.64
N VAL A 282 2.51 -1.42 -21.13
CA VAL A 282 3.83 -1.56 -20.52
C VAL A 282 3.68 -1.43 -19.00
N THR A 283 4.41 -2.24 -18.26
CA THR A 283 4.53 -2.19 -16.80
C THR A 283 6.00 -2.05 -16.44
N ASP A 284 6.34 -1.13 -15.57
CA ASP A 284 7.72 -0.98 -15.08
C ASP A 284 8.01 -1.89 -13.87
N SER A 285 9.25 -1.86 -13.36
CA SER A 285 9.65 -2.70 -12.21
C SER A 285 9.03 -2.27 -10.88
N LEU A 286 8.40 -1.11 -10.79
CA LEU A 286 7.65 -0.61 -9.63
C LEU A 286 6.14 -0.88 -9.73
N GLY A 287 5.68 -1.41 -10.88
CA GLY A 287 4.26 -1.70 -11.12
C GLY A 287 3.47 -0.54 -11.74
N PHE A 288 4.10 0.60 -12.08
CA PHE A 288 3.42 1.64 -12.85
C PHE A 288 3.16 1.16 -14.28
N THR A 289 2.03 1.56 -14.83
CA THR A 289 1.59 1.11 -16.15
C THR A 289 1.27 2.27 -17.07
N ASP A 290 1.46 2.06 -18.39
CA ASP A 290 0.89 2.89 -19.44
C ASP A 290 0.34 2.00 -20.54
N THR A 291 -0.66 2.50 -21.28
CA THR A 291 -1.39 1.72 -22.27
C THR A 291 -1.64 2.55 -23.53
N VAL A 292 -1.47 1.92 -24.69
CA VAL A 292 -1.73 2.53 -25.98
C VAL A 292 -2.54 1.60 -26.88
N ASP A 293 -3.42 2.19 -27.67
CA ASP A 293 -4.10 1.50 -28.76
C ASP A 293 -3.25 1.62 -30.03
N ALA A 294 -3.03 0.50 -30.72
CA ALA A 294 -2.36 0.44 -32.00
C ALA A 294 -3.23 -0.36 -32.98
N ASN A 295 -3.16 0.01 -34.27
CA ASN A 295 -3.88 -0.69 -35.32
C ASN A 295 -2.90 -1.33 -36.31
N LEU A 296 -2.78 -2.66 -36.27
CA LEU A 296 -1.93 -3.42 -37.17
C LEU A 296 -2.71 -3.71 -38.47
N SER A 297 -2.19 -3.22 -39.60
CA SER A 297 -2.85 -3.41 -40.91
C SER A 297 -1.98 -4.22 -41.84
N PHE A 298 -2.55 -5.26 -42.46
CA PHE A 298 -1.87 -6.16 -43.37
C PHE A 298 -2.60 -6.26 -44.70
N ALA A 299 -1.90 -5.95 -45.76
CA ALA A 299 -2.39 -6.14 -47.14
C ALA A 299 -2.48 -7.63 -47.48
N PRO A 300 -3.44 -8.04 -48.31
CA PRO A 300 -3.42 -9.39 -48.91
C PRO A 300 -2.13 -9.63 -49.68
N LYS A 301 -1.73 -10.88 -49.84
CA LYS A 301 -0.56 -11.26 -50.62
C LYS A 301 -0.66 -10.72 -52.06
N LEU A 302 0.46 -10.15 -52.56
CA LEU A 302 0.55 -9.64 -53.93
C LEU A 302 0.34 -10.73 -54.94
N ALA A 303 -0.61 -10.56 -55.87
CA ALA A 303 -0.90 -11.52 -56.95
C ALA A 303 -1.28 -10.83 -58.24
N ILE A 304 -0.72 -11.26 -59.36
CA ILE A 304 -1.16 -10.85 -60.70
C ILE A 304 -2.44 -11.61 -61.01
N THR A 305 -3.48 -10.87 -61.40
CA THR A 305 -4.82 -11.42 -61.74
C THR A 305 -5.04 -11.54 -63.27
N THR A 306 -4.23 -10.87 -64.09
CA THR A 306 -4.24 -11.06 -65.52
C THR A 306 -3.55 -12.36 -65.89
N LEU A 307 -4.29 -13.37 -66.35
CA LEU A 307 -3.79 -14.68 -66.71
C LEU A 307 -3.63 -14.91 -68.22
N ALA A 308 -4.23 -14.05 -69.05
CA ALA A 308 -4.18 -14.12 -70.48
C ALA A 308 -4.26 -12.74 -71.15
N LEU A 309 -3.70 -12.60 -72.32
CA LEU A 309 -3.81 -11.40 -73.15
C LEU A 309 -4.72 -11.68 -74.34
N ARG A 310 -5.52 -10.69 -74.72
CA ARG A 310 -6.29 -10.75 -75.96
C ARG A 310 -5.37 -10.80 -77.18
N THR A 311 -5.80 -11.43 -78.25
CA THR A 311 -5.08 -11.46 -79.52
C THR A 311 -5.02 -10.08 -80.15
N ALA A 312 -3.89 -9.66 -80.62
CA ALA A 312 -3.65 -8.42 -81.38
C ALA A 312 -3.69 -8.70 -82.87
N LYS A 313 -3.84 -7.66 -83.68
CA LYS A 313 -3.72 -7.72 -85.19
C LYS A 313 -2.66 -6.77 -85.69
N VAL A 314 -1.91 -7.17 -86.70
CA VAL A 314 -0.90 -6.32 -87.34
C VAL A 314 -1.50 -5.00 -87.77
N GLY A 315 -0.81 -3.89 -87.52
CA GLY A 315 -1.22 -2.53 -87.85
C GLY A 315 -2.40 -1.97 -87.11
N ARG A 316 -3.11 -2.76 -86.24
CA ARG A 316 -4.20 -2.30 -85.47
C ARG A 316 -3.77 -1.90 -84.04
N ALA A 317 -4.46 -0.87 -83.52
CA ALA A 317 -4.22 -0.44 -82.14
C ALA A 317 -4.51 -1.59 -81.15
N PHE A 318 -3.56 -1.90 -80.28
CA PHE A 318 -3.66 -2.85 -79.22
C PHE A 318 -3.47 -2.11 -77.88
N SER A 319 -4.27 -2.45 -76.90
CA SER A 319 -4.09 -2.00 -75.55
C SER A 319 -4.55 -3.09 -74.57
N ALA A 320 -3.73 -3.45 -73.62
CA ALA A 320 -4.04 -4.39 -72.54
C ALA A 320 -3.38 -3.92 -71.26
N ARG A 321 -4.19 -3.72 -70.21
CA ARG A 321 -3.69 -3.35 -68.89
C ARG A 321 -3.59 -4.60 -68.04
N LEU A 322 -2.43 -4.83 -67.48
CA LEU A 322 -2.21 -5.89 -66.50
C LEU A 322 -2.82 -5.47 -65.16
N ALA A 323 -3.42 -6.41 -64.46
CA ALA A 323 -4.05 -6.20 -63.18
C ALA A 323 -3.36 -7.07 -62.10
N ALA A 324 -3.26 -6.54 -60.91
CA ALA A 324 -2.78 -7.25 -59.71
C ALA A 324 -3.62 -6.81 -58.49
N THR A 325 -3.80 -7.74 -57.57
CA THR A 325 -4.43 -7.54 -56.30
C THR A 325 -3.43 -7.73 -55.13
N GLY A 326 -3.78 -7.26 -53.94
CA GLY A 326 -2.88 -7.39 -52.78
C GLY A 326 -1.59 -6.59 -52.86
N GLY A 327 -0.67 -6.81 -51.96
CA GLY A 327 0.58 -6.05 -51.84
C GLY A 327 0.37 -4.62 -51.36
N VAL A 328 1.45 -3.97 -50.99
CA VAL A 328 1.48 -2.57 -50.51
C VAL A 328 1.83 -1.61 -51.64
N ALA A 329 1.01 -0.59 -51.89
CA ALA A 329 1.30 0.42 -52.90
C ALA A 329 2.52 1.30 -52.52
N PRO A 330 3.25 1.83 -53.57
CA PRO A 330 3.04 1.68 -54.99
C PRO A 330 3.52 0.33 -55.55
N ARG A 331 3.00 -0.04 -56.69
CA ARG A 331 3.40 -1.26 -57.41
C ARG A 331 4.16 -0.88 -58.67
N ALA A 332 5.23 -1.60 -58.99
CA ALA A 332 6.03 -1.47 -60.18
C ALA A 332 5.96 -2.73 -61.03
N TRP A 333 5.82 -2.60 -62.33
CA TRP A 333 5.72 -3.68 -63.27
C TRP A 333 7.01 -3.81 -64.10
N SER A 334 7.36 -5.02 -64.44
CA SER A 334 8.50 -5.29 -65.33
C SER A 334 8.28 -6.54 -66.18
N ILE A 335 8.92 -6.58 -67.33
CA ILE A 335 9.05 -7.82 -68.13
C ILE A 335 10.41 -8.40 -67.81
N VAL A 336 10.44 -9.54 -67.11
CA VAL A 336 11.68 -10.16 -66.62
C VAL A 336 12.21 -11.21 -67.62
N ARG A 337 11.38 -11.67 -68.54
CA ARG A 337 11.77 -12.57 -69.59
C ARG A 337 10.89 -12.44 -70.85
N GLY A 338 11.46 -12.58 -72.04
CA GLY A 338 10.81 -12.43 -73.34
C GLY A 338 10.91 -11.00 -73.87
N ALA A 339 10.47 -10.83 -75.12
CA ALA A 339 10.46 -9.54 -75.82
C ALA A 339 9.06 -9.23 -76.37
N LEU A 340 8.74 -7.95 -76.36
CA LEU A 340 7.48 -7.48 -76.91
C LEU A 340 7.52 -7.52 -78.40
N PRO A 341 6.40 -7.75 -79.12
CA PRO A 341 6.33 -7.58 -80.55
C PRO A 341 6.71 -6.13 -80.93
N ALA A 342 7.44 -6.01 -82.07
CA ALA A 342 7.78 -4.67 -82.58
C ALA A 342 6.52 -3.78 -82.70
N GLY A 343 6.57 -2.54 -82.21
CA GLY A 343 5.48 -1.60 -82.17
C GLY A 343 4.52 -1.68 -80.94
N VAL A 344 4.85 -2.59 -80.02
CA VAL A 344 4.16 -2.65 -78.71
C VAL A 344 5.09 -2.16 -77.59
N HIS A 345 4.60 -1.30 -76.74
CA HIS A 345 5.32 -0.70 -75.60
C HIS A 345 4.72 -1.17 -74.27
N PHE A 346 5.52 -1.14 -73.23
CA PHE A 346 5.11 -1.50 -71.87
C PHE A 346 5.39 -0.37 -70.89
N SER A 347 4.38 0.01 -70.11
CA SER A 347 4.52 0.99 -69.04
C SER A 347 4.80 0.26 -67.72
N GLN A 348 5.96 0.48 -67.15
CA GLN A 348 6.34 -0.10 -65.85
C GLN A 348 5.48 0.44 -64.68
N ARG A 349 5.01 1.65 -64.78
CA ARG A 349 4.19 2.29 -63.72
C ARG A 349 2.74 1.79 -63.71
N SER A 350 2.16 1.56 -64.92
CA SER A 350 0.74 1.24 -65.03
C SER A 350 0.43 -0.17 -65.44
N GLY A 351 1.42 -0.96 -65.80
CA GLY A 351 1.23 -2.30 -66.35
C GLY A 351 0.55 -2.32 -67.73
N LEU A 352 0.57 -1.19 -68.43
CA LEU A 352 -0.12 -1.06 -69.75
C LEU A 352 0.79 -1.55 -70.86
N LEU A 353 0.29 -2.49 -71.64
CA LEU A 353 0.82 -2.89 -72.90
C LEU A 353 0.00 -2.14 -74.01
N SER A 354 0.69 -1.36 -74.86
CA SER A 354 -0.04 -0.58 -75.88
C SER A 354 0.83 -0.35 -77.12
N GLY A 355 0.18 -0.15 -78.28
CA GLY A 355 0.85 0.17 -79.52
C GLY A 355 0.17 -0.45 -80.75
N LYS A 356 0.90 -0.49 -81.88
CA LYS A 356 0.43 -1.13 -83.13
C LYS A 356 1.50 -2.19 -83.53
N PRO A 357 1.21 -3.49 -83.32
CA PRO A 357 2.17 -4.57 -83.69
C PRO A 357 2.45 -4.46 -85.19
N ARG A 358 3.76 -4.64 -85.57
CA ARG A 358 4.22 -4.55 -86.95
C ARG A 358 4.36 -5.87 -87.62
N LYS A 359 4.38 -7.01 -86.92
CA LYS A 359 4.61 -8.34 -87.44
C LYS A 359 3.72 -9.38 -86.72
N ALA A 360 3.14 -10.30 -87.47
CA ALA A 360 2.47 -11.47 -86.94
C ALA A 360 3.43 -12.40 -86.25
N GLY A 361 2.96 -13.05 -85.14
CA GLY A 361 3.76 -13.97 -84.40
C GLY A 361 3.28 -14.16 -82.99
N LYS A 362 4.01 -14.93 -82.20
CA LYS A 362 3.74 -15.27 -80.82
C LYS A 362 4.87 -14.78 -79.90
N SER A 363 4.60 -13.92 -78.99
CA SER A 363 5.53 -13.43 -77.93
C SER A 363 5.17 -14.03 -76.64
N THR A 364 6.11 -14.75 -75.99
CA THR A 364 5.93 -15.26 -74.62
C THR A 364 6.69 -14.34 -73.66
N LEU A 365 5.97 -13.80 -72.71
CA LEU A 365 6.46 -12.83 -71.71
C LEU A 365 6.35 -13.42 -70.32
N VAL A 366 7.37 -13.22 -69.48
CA VAL A 366 7.22 -13.36 -68.04
C VAL A 366 7.16 -11.96 -67.46
N VAL A 367 6.00 -11.63 -66.93
CA VAL A 367 5.73 -10.32 -66.35
C VAL A 367 5.82 -10.45 -64.81
N GLN A 368 6.40 -9.47 -64.21
CA GLN A 368 6.52 -9.35 -62.78
C GLN A 368 5.86 -8.03 -62.28
N VAL A 369 5.20 -8.10 -61.16
CA VAL A 369 4.84 -6.93 -60.35
C VAL A 369 5.62 -7.02 -59.06
N THR A 370 6.14 -5.87 -58.57
CA THR A 370 6.80 -5.70 -57.28
C THR A 370 6.09 -4.61 -56.53
N ASP A 371 5.80 -4.82 -55.27
CA ASP A 371 5.16 -3.83 -54.41
C ASP A 371 6.18 -2.98 -53.62
N ALA A 372 5.69 -2.05 -52.77
CA ALA A 372 6.55 -1.18 -51.97
C ALA A 372 7.38 -1.91 -50.90
N LEU A 373 6.97 -3.09 -50.45
CA LEU A 373 7.72 -3.94 -49.53
C LEU A 373 8.68 -4.91 -50.25
N GLY A 374 8.75 -4.86 -51.60
CA GLY A 374 9.54 -5.75 -52.40
C GLY A 374 8.92 -7.15 -52.57
N ALA A 375 7.61 -7.33 -52.28
CA ALA A 375 6.93 -8.56 -52.65
C ALA A 375 6.82 -8.69 -54.16
N VAL A 376 6.91 -9.89 -54.66
CA VAL A 376 6.97 -10.18 -56.08
C VAL A 376 5.92 -11.20 -56.48
N SER A 377 5.18 -10.89 -57.54
CA SER A 377 4.32 -11.87 -58.25
C SER A 377 4.71 -11.94 -59.70
N ARG A 378 4.69 -13.13 -60.29
CA ARG A 378 5.06 -13.38 -61.66
C ARG A 378 4.04 -14.21 -62.39
N VAL A 379 3.84 -13.91 -63.68
CA VAL A 379 2.95 -14.67 -64.55
C VAL A 379 3.57 -14.81 -65.91
N LYS A 380 3.35 -15.95 -66.56
CA LYS A 380 3.72 -16.19 -67.99
C LYS A 380 2.51 -15.84 -68.83
N LEU A 381 2.67 -14.87 -69.70
CA LEU A 381 1.64 -14.40 -70.67
C LEU A 381 2.08 -14.64 -72.09
N VAL A 382 1.14 -14.89 -72.94
CA VAL A 382 1.40 -15.06 -74.39
C VAL A 382 0.58 -13.99 -75.14
N LEU A 383 1.29 -13.17 -75.88
CA LEU A 383 0.66 -12.25 -76.83
C LEU A 383 0.70 -12.80 -78.21
N ASN A 384 -0.45 -13.19 -78.79
CA ASN A 384 -0.57 -13.66 -80.15
C ASN A 384 -0.89 -12.48 -81.06
N VAL A 385 -0.14 -12.24 -82.08
CA VAL A 385 -0.41 -11.23 -83.13
C VAL A 385 -0.76 -11.97 -84.40
N LYS A 386 -2.01 -11.78 -84.87
CA LYS A 386 -2.49 -12.33 -86.17
C LYS A 386 -2.23 -11.32 -87.28
N ALA A 387 -2.11 -11.79 -88.48
CA ALA A 387 -2.09 -10.93 -89.66
C ALA A 387 -3.34 -10.07 -89.85
#